data_0215b2a4f2388d515020f184da3f47de
#
_entry.id   0215b2a4f2388d515020f184da3f47de
#
_cell.length_a   1.000
_cell.length_b   1.000
_cell.length_c   1.000
_cell.angle_alpha   90.00
_cell.angle_beta   90.00
_cell.angle_gamma   90.00
#
_symmetry.space_group_name_H-M   'P 1'
#
loop_
_entity.id
_entity.type
_entity.pdbx_description
1 polymer ?
#
loop_
_entity_poly.entity_id
_entity_poly.type
_entity_poly.pdbx_seq_one_letter_code
_entity_poly.pdbx_strand_id
1 'polypeptide(L)'
;MNYINLRFKIKNIIKQVLKSTPVIKCLSFIIYAYAMFVGKTTKWSLKGVDKFIKNVQNSNMIFIGWHSRATMMPYFWNHFIKMRLSALVSPHQDGQIIAHFLKRFNIKPINGSTNEKARQGALEIMRELKDGSNIFISPDGPRGPRMHLKKSPVYFAQKTGKPIYCVCFSTDKALVFEKAWDKTLITLPFGKGAFFVSEPIYIPKDLTDDEFEQYRKKVEDIAIRQSIECDEFVGRIPCQPADINDYKKKENE
;
A
#
# COMPACT_ATOMS: atom_id res chain seq x y z
N MET A 1 2.47 9.48 -47.61
CA MET A 1 2.80 9.07 -46.24
C MET A 1 1.53 8.53 -45.60
N ASN A 2 1.43 7.20 -45.38
CA ASN A 2 0.20 6.54 -44.97
C ASN A 2 -0.30 7.05 -43.61
N TYR A 3 -1.59 7.41 -43.53
CA TYR A 3 -2.31 7.88 -42.32
C TYR A 3 -2.10 6.96 -41.10
N ILE A 4 -1.97 5.66 -41.36
CA ILE A 4 -1.66 4.63 -40.34
C ILE A 4 -0.26 4.84 -39.73
N ASN A 5 0.75 5.15 -40.55
CA ASN A 5 2.10 5.43 -40.08
C ASN A 5 2.19 6.73 -39.26
N LEU A 6 1.38 7.74 -39.59
CA LEU A 6 1.34 8.99 -38.84
C LEU A 6 0.71 8.78 -37.46
N ARG A 7 -0.42 8.07 -37.38
CA ARG A 7 -1.06 7.71 -36.10
C ARG A 7 -0.13 6.89 -35.20
N PHE A 8 0.62 5.93 -35.74
CA PHE A 8 1.57 5.12 -34.98
C PHE A 8 2.73 5.96 -34.45
N LYS A 9 3.27 6.87 -35.28
CA LYS A 9 4.32 7.84 -34.85
C LYS A 9 3.81 8.75 -33.72
N ILE A 10 2.65 9.34 -33.86
CA ILE A 10 2.03 10.23 -32.87
C ILE A 10 1.82 9.46 -31.55
N LYS A 11 1.27 8.23 -31.62
CA LYS A 11 1.07 7.39 -30.43
C LYS A 11 2.39 7.07 -29.71
N ASN A 12 3.47 6.83 -30.44
CA ASN A 12 4.79 6.58 -29.88
C ASN A 12 5.41 7.85 -29.25
N ILE A 13 5.24 9.00 -29.88
CA ILE A 13 5.71 10.29 -29.34
C ILE A 13 4.94 10.60 -28.04
N ILE A 14 3.61 10.48 -28.02
CA ILE A 14 2.80 10.68 -26.83
C ILE A 14 3.26 9.74 -25.71
N LYS A 15 3.49 8.45 -26.04
CA LYS A 15 3.99 7.46 -25.07
C LYS A 15 5.37 7.82 -24.53
N GLN A 16 6.27 8.36 -25.34
CA GLN A 16 7.59 8.82 -24.90
C GLN A 16 7.49 10.07 -24.04
N VAL A 17 6.65 11.05 -24.42
CA VAL A 17 6.41 12.27 -23.62
C VAL A 17 5.83 11.92 -22.26
N LEU A 18 4.83 11.02 -22.20
CA LEU A 18 4.24 10.56 -20.95
C LEU A 18 5.26 9.80 -20.05
N LYS A 19 6.34 9.28 -20.64
CA LYS A 19 7.44 8.60 -19.93
C LYS A 19 8.56 9.56 -19.50
N SER A 20 8.50 10.80 -19.93
CA SER A 20 9.57 11.76 -19.60
C SER A 20 9.55 12.13 -18.12
N THR A 21 10.74 12.32 -17.55
CA THR A 21 10.91 12.71 -16.15
C THR A 21 10.12 13.96 -15.74
N PRO A 22 10.03 15.02 -16.55
CA PRO A 22 9.23 16.20 -16.22
C PRO A 22 7.74 15.87 -16.06
N VAL A 23 7.18 15.08 -16.99
CA VAL A 23 5.75 14.67 -16.93
C VAL A 23 5.49 13.80 -15.72
N ILE A 24 6.36 12.83 -15.42
CA ILE A 24 6.26 12.00 -14.22
C ILE A 24 6.26 12.86 -12.94
N LYS A 25 7.17 13.84 -12.86
CA LYS A 25 7.24 14.77 -11.73
C LYS A 25 5.99 15.65 -11.61
N CYS A 26 5.45 16.12 -12.75
CA CYS A 26 4.21 16.91 -12.77
C CYS A 26 3.01 16.07 -12.31
N LEU A 27 2.82 14.87 -12.86
CA LEU A 27 1.74 13.96 -12.44
C LEU A 27 1.84 13.60 -10.96
N SER A 28 3.05 13.28 -10.48
CA SER A 28 3.25 13.00 -9.06
C SER A 28 2.94 14.20 -8.15
N PHE A 29 3.16 15.43 -8.65
CA PHE A 29 2.81 16.64 -7.91
C PHE A 29 1.29 16.85 -7.87
N ILE A 30 0.59 16.61 -8.97
CA ILE A 30 -0.88 16.72 -9.02
C ILE A 30 -1.50 15.72 -8.03
N ILE A 31 -1.04 14.47 -8.03
CA ILE A 31 -1.52 13.44 -7.09
C ILE A 31 -1.22 13.85 -5.63
N TYR A 32 -0.03 14.39 -5.36
CA TYR A 32 0.35 14.90 -4.05
C TYR A 32 -0.55 16.06 -3.61
N ALA A 33 -0.76 17.06 -4.47
CA ALA A 33 -1.60 18.20 -4.19
C ALA A 33 -3.06 17.79 -3.91
N TYR A 34 -3.56 16.82 -4.68
CA TYR A 34 -4.87 16.23 -4.47
C TYR A 34 -4.94 15.51 -3.11
N ALA A 35 -3.99 14.64 -2.80
CA ALA A 35 -3.95 13.91 -1.52
C ALA A 35 -3.87 14.88 -0.33
N MET A 36 -3.09 15.95 -0.44
CA MET A 36 -3.00 16.99 0.59
C MET A 36 -4.30 17.77 0.73
N PHE A 37 -4.95 18.14 -0.37
CA PHE A 37 -6.23 18.83 -0.37
C PHE A 37 -7.32 17.98 0.27
N VAL A 38 -7.47 16.74 -0.19
CA VAL A 38 -8.44 15.79 0.37
C VAL A 38 -8.14 15.50 1.83
N GLY A 39 -6.88 15.25 2.17
CA GLY A 39 -6.46 14.98 3.53
C GLY A 39 -6.81 16.11 4.52
N LYS A 40 -6.65 17.37 4.10
CA LYS A 40 -6.97 18.55 4.92
C LYS A 40 -8.46 18.87 5.00
N THR A 41 -9.24 18.48 3.98
CA THR A 41 -10.68 18.79 3.92
C THR A 41 -11.57 17.66 4.45
N THR A 42 -11.02 16.47 4.68
CA THR A 42 -11.70 15.32 5.28
C THR A 42 -11.57 15.39 6.81
N LYS A 43 -12.66 15.14 7.53
CA LYS A 43 -12.67 15.00 9.00
C LYS A 43 -12.26 13.58 9.37
N TRP A 44 -11.05 13.41 9.88
CA TRP A 44 -10.48 12.10 10.19
C TRP A 44 -10.75 11.69 11.64
N SER A 45 -11.22 10.45 11.82
CA SER A 45 -11.24 9.73 13.09
C SER A 45 -10.04 8.77 13.15
N LEU A 46 -9.41 8.67 14.32
CA LEU A 46 -8.21 7.84 14.52
C LEU A 46 -8.53 6.74 15.54
N LYS A 47 -8.47 5.46 15.15
CA LYS A 47 -8.67 4.33 16.05
C LYS A 47 -7.37 3.53 16.19
N GLY A 48 -6.90 3.34 17.42
CA GLY A 48 -5.66 2.63 17.73
C GLY A 48 -4.38 3.45 17.52
N VAL A 49 -4.46 4.65 16.94
CA VAL A 49 -3.29 5.48 16.58
C VAL A 49 -2.57 6.00 17.81
N ASP A 50 -3.26 6.49 18.83
CA ASP A 50 -2.64 7.00 20.05
C ASP A 50 -1.90 5.92 20.82
N LYS A 51 -2.50 4.72 20.90
CA LYS A 51 -1.86 3.55 21.52
C LYS A 51 -0.65 3.10 20.70
N PHE A 52 -0.80 3.09 19.37
CA PHE A 52 0.29 2.83 18.46
C PHE A 52 1.46 3.81 18.70
N ILE A 53 1.25 5.12 18.68
CA ILE A 53 2.30 6.13 18.87
C ILE A 53 3.03 5.93 20.22
N LYS A 54 2.30 5.60 21.28
CA LYS A 54 2.90 5.32 22.60
C LYS A 54 3.78 4.07 22.59
N ASN A 55 3.38 3.03 21.87
CA ASN A 55 4.10 1.76 21.81
C ASN A 55 5.37 1.82 20.95
N VAL A 56 5.46 2.77 20.04
CA VAL A 56 6.47 2.80 18.95
C VAL A 56 7.68 3.68 19.24
N GLN A 57 7.72 4.38 20.37
CA GLN A 57 8.78 5.34 20.66
C GLN A 57 10.20 4.75 20.65
N ASN A 58 10.37 3.42 20.74
CA ASN A 58 11.66 2.75 20.86
C ASN A 58 11.92 1.61 19.86
N SER A 59 11.05 1.38 18.89
CA SER A 59 11.21 0.26 17.93
C SER A 59 10.57 0.57 16.60
N ASN A 60 11.25 0.18 15.52
CA ASN A 60 10.67 0.20 14.18
C ASN A 60 9.85 -1.08 13.91
N MET A 61 9.01 -1.04 12.89
CA MET A 61 8.01 -2.05 12.62
C MET A 61 7.65 -2.19 11.15
N ILE A 62 6.84 -3.19 10.86
CA ILE A 62 6.30 -3.49 9.55
C ILE A 62 4.83 -3.09 9.55
N PHE A 63 4.45 -2.20 8.64
CA PHE A 63 3.05 -1.85 8.38
C PHE A 63 2.56 -2.59 7.16
N ILE A 64 1.36 -3.11 7.25
CA ILE A 64 0.65 -3.68 6.11
C ILE A 64 -0.68 -2.99 5.90
N GLY A 65 -1.00 -2.73 4.64
CA GLY A 65 -2.30 -2.18 4.23
C GLY A 65 -2.61 -2.61 2.81
N TRP A 66 -3.86 -2.99 2.54
CA TRP A 66 -4.29 -3.47 1.23
C TRP A 66 -4.06 -2.42 0.13
N HIS A 67 -3.76 -2.85 -1.09
CA HIS A 67 -3.61 -1.95 -2.24
C HIS A 67 -4.82 -1.05 -2.42
N SER A 68 -6.02 -1.59 -2.27
CA SER A 68 -7.28 -0.84 -2.34
C SER A 68 -7.34 0.35 -1.37
N ARG A 69 -6.55 0.32 -0.30
CA ARG A 69 -6.52 1.31 0.79
C ARG A 69 -5.15 1.98 0.95
N ALA A 70 -4.34 2.05 -0.13
CA ALA A 70 -2.99 2.64 -0.05
C ALA A 70 -2.97 4.16 -0.35
N THR A 71 -3.98 4.71 -1.02
CA THR A 71 -3.94 6.07 -1.60
C THR A 71 -3.75 7.19 -0.58
N MET A 72 -4.34 7.07 0.63
CA MET A 72 -4.23 8.08 1.69
C MET A 72 -3.20 7.72 2.78
N MET A 73 -2.52 6.56 2.68
CA MET A 73 -1.50 6.16 3.65
C MET A 73 -0.31 7.14 3.73
N PRO A 74 0.21 7.72 2.61
CA PRO A 74 1.27 8.71 2.70
C PRO A 74 0.86 9.98 3.44
N TYR A 75 -0.38 10.46 3.24
CA TYR A 75 -0.93 11.57 4.01
C TYR A 75 -1.02 11.24 5.50
N PHE A 76 -1.60 10.07 5.84
CA PHE A 76 -1.71 9.59 7.22
C PHE A 76 -0.35 9.58 7.92
N TRP A 77 0.65 8.99 7.25
CA TRP A 77 1.99 8.86 7.81
C TRP A 77 2.64 10.22 8.06
N ASN A 78 2.65 11.08 7.05
CA ASN A 78 3.28 12.39 7.14
C ASN A 78 2.58 13.34 8.12
N HIS A 79 1.26 13.25 8.22
CA HIS A 79 0.48 14.18 9.02
C HIS A 79 0.36 13.75 10.48
N PHE A 80 0.07 12.47 10.73
CA PHE A 80 -0.24 11.97 12.07
C PHE A 80 0.92 11.23 12.74
N ILE A 81 1.75 10.50 11.99
CA ILE A 81 2.77 9.61 12.55
C ILE A 81 4.15 10.28 12.59
N LYS A 82 4.59 10.88 11.46
CA LYS A 82 5.85 11.65 11.32
C LYS A 82 7.13 10.86 11.67
N MET A 83 7.14 9.56 11.43
CA MET A 83 8.30 8.70 11.63
C MET A 83 8.96 8.34 10.30
N ARG A 84 10.25 7.94 10.33
CA ARG A 84 10.93 7.44 9.14
C ARG A 84 10.20 6.22 8.57
N LEU A 85 9.88 6.24 7.28
CA LEU A 85 9.17 5.18 6.58
C LEU A 85 9.80 4.91 5.23
N SER A 86 9.92 3.64 4.88
CA SER A 86 10.24 3.17 3.55
C SER A 86 9.09 2.31 3.02
N ALA A 87 8.77 2.41 1.74
CA ALA A 87 7.65 1.68 1.14
C ALA A 87 8.07 0.97 -0.15
N LEU A 88 7.61 -0.28 -0.29
CA LEU A 88 7.88 -1.07 -1.49
C LEU A 88 7.08 -0.53 -2.68
N VAL A 89 7.75 -0.25 -3.79
CA VAL A 89 7.13 0.24 -5.03
C VAL A 89 7.55 -0.63 -6.22
N SER A 90 6.69 -0.68 -7.23
CA SER A 90 7.03 -1.33 -8.49
C SER A 90 8.14 -0.57 -9.23
N PRO A 91 9.12 -1.25 -9.85
CA PRO A 91 10.15 -0.61 -10.67
C PRO A 91 9.64 -0.18 -12.06
N HIS A 92 8.41 -0.52 -12.42
CA HIS A 92 7.79 -0.12 -13.67
C HIS A 92 7.43 1.36 -13.69
N GLN A 93 7.06 1.88 -14.85
CA GLN A 93 6.80 3.31 -15.04
C GLN A 93 5.77 3.88 -14.06
N ASP A 94 4.66 3.16 -13.82
CA ASP A 94 3.64 3.58 -12.87
C ASP A 94 4.20 3.68 -11.46
N GLY A 95 5.11 2.76 -11.09
CA GLY A 95 5.84 2.81 -9.83
C GLY A 95 6.77 4.02 -9.71
N GLN A 96 7.30 4.58 -10.81
CA GLN A 96 8.10 5.81 -10.76
C GLN A 96 7.25 7.02 -10.36
N ILE A 97 6.01 7.12 -10.85
CA ILE A 97 5.07 8.18 -10.44
C ILE A 97 4.81 8.06 -8.94
N ILE A 98 4.54 6.85 -8.46
CA ILE A 98 4.33 6.56 -7.04
C ILE A 98 5.60 6.85 -6.22
N ALA A 99 6.77 6.49 -6.71
CA ALA A 99 8.03 6.79 -6.03
C ALA A 99 8.27 8.31 -5.85
N HIS A 100 7.99 9.10 -6.88
CA HIS A 100 8.05 10.57 -6.77
C HIS A 100 6.97 11.15 -5.85
N PHE A 101 5.77 10.56 -5.86
CA PHE A 101 4.68 10.92 -4.95
C PHE A 101 5.06 10.65 -3.49
N LEU A 102 5.59 9.46 -3.16
CA LEU A 102 6.02 9.08 -1.82
C LEU A 102 7.14 9.98 -1.28
N LYS A 103 8.12 10.31 -2.13
CA LYS A 103 9.23 11.23 -1.76
C LYS A 103 8.73 12.60 -1.30
N ARG A 104 7.59 13.09 -1.81
CA ARG A 104 6.99 14.36 -1.36
C ARG A 104 6.39 14.28 0.05
N PHE A 105 6.11 13.07 0.52
CA PHE A 105 5.70 12.80 1.89
C PHE A 105 6.87 12.33 2.78
N ASN A 106 8.13 12.52 2.35
CA ASN A 106 9.33 12.05 3.05
C ASN A 106 9.35 10.52 3.27
N ILE A 107 8.68 9.76 2.39
CA ILE A 107 8.69 8.30 2.41
C ILE A 107 9.72 7.81 1.38
N LYS A 108 10.65 6.96 1.82
CA LYS A 108 11.68 6.39 0.94
C LYS A 108 11.08 5.26 0.09
N PRO A 109 11.06 5.35 -1.25
CA PRO A 109 10.64 4.23 -2.07
C PRO A 109 11.74 3.17 -2.15
N ILE A 110 11.38 1.91 -1.95
CA ILE A 110 12.22 0.72 -2.18
C ILE A 110 11.74 0.07 -3.46
N ASN A 111 12.63 -0.10 -4.43
CA ASN A 111 12.29 -0.77 -5.68
C ASN A 111 12.26 -2.28 -5.47
N GLY A 112 11.06 -2.87 -5.56
CA GLY A 112 10.85 -4.31 -5.51
C GLY A 112 10.05 -4.78 -6.71
N SER A 113 10.50 -5.87 -7.34
CA SER A 113 9.72 -6.55 -8.38
C SER A 113 10.02 -8.04 -8.37
N THR A 114 9.34 -8.79 -9.23
CA THR A 114 9.51 -10.21 -9.43
C THR A 114 10.95 -10.59 -9.85
N ASN A 115 11.41 -11.78 -9.47
CA ASN A 115 12.71 -12.41 -9.78
C ASN A 115 13.90 -11.74 -9.04
N GLU A 116 15.04 -11.49 -9.70
CA GLU A 116 16.26 -10.95 -9.07
C GLU A 116 16.03 -9.62 -8.34
N LYS A 117 15.15 -8.75 -8.87
CA LYS A 117 14.78 -7.49 -8.24
C LYS A 117 13.94 -7.70 -6.98
N ALA A 118 13.19 -8.80 -6.87
CA ALA A 118 12.47 -9.15 -5.64
C ALA A 118 13.45 -9.47 -4.50
N ARG A 119 14.52 -10.23 -4.81
CA ARG A 119 15.60 -10.52 -3.85
C ARG A 119 16.31 -9.23 -3.39
N GLN A 120 16.63 -8.33 -4.33
CA GLN A 120 17.24 -7.04 -4.00
C GLN A 120 16.30 -6.18 -3.14
N GLY A 121 15.01 -6.11 -3.48
CA GLY A 121 14.01 -5.41 -2.67
C GLY A 121 13.88 -5.99 -1.26
N ALA A 122 13.91 -7.32 -1.13
CA ALA A 122 13.88 -7.98 0.18
C ALA A 122 15.11 -7.65 1.02
N LEU A 123 16.31 -7.66 0.43
CA LEU A 123 17.54 -7.26 1.11
C LEU A 123 17.52 -5.80 1.54
N GLU A 124 16.96 -4.91 0.71
CA GLU A 124 16.84 -3.50 1.04
C GLU A 124 15.84 -3.27 2.18
N ILE A 125 14.71 -3.99 2.20
CA ILE A 125 13.76 -3.99 3.33
C ILE A 125 14.46 -4.41 4.63
N MET A 126 15.25 -5.48 4.61
CA MET A 126 15.98 -5.95 5.77
C MET A 126 17.00 -4.93 6.28
N ARG A 127 17.70 -4.23 5.36
CA ARG A 127 18.62 -3.13 5.71
C ARG A 127 17.88 -1.95 6.33
N GLU A 128 16.79 -1.50 5.71
CA GLU A 128 15.97 -0.39 6.24
C GLU A 128 15.44 -0.70 7.64
N LEU A 129 14.96 -1.93 7.87
CA LEU A 129 14.52 -2.38 9.20
C LEU A 129 15.69 -2.39 10.20
N LYS A 130 16.88 -2.80 9.80
CA LYS A 130 18.09 -2.77 10.64
C LYS A 130 18.50 -1.33 10.95
N ASP A 131 18.37 -0.42 9.98
CA ASP A 131 18.74 1.00 10.10
C ASP A 131 17.67 1.85 10.81
N GLY A 132 16.65 1.22 11.42
CA GLY A 132 15.64 1.89 12.22
C GLY A 132 14.49 2.52 11.43
N SER A 133 14.36 2.24 10.13
CA SER A 133 13.22 2.67 9.32
C SER A 133 12.03 1.74 9.53
N ASN A 134 10.82 2.30 9.52
CA ASN A 134 9.59 1.53 9.39
C ASN A 134 9.39 1.12 7.93
N ILE A 135 8.70 0.02 7.71
CA ILE A 135 8.42 -0.48 6.36
C ILE A 135 6.91 -0.55 6.13
N PHE A 136 6.44 -0.02 5.00
CA PHE A 136 5.06 -0.23 4.53
C PHE A 136 5.06 -1.22 3.35
N ILE A 137 4.19 -2.23 3.45
CA ILE A 137 4.00 -3.26 2.43
C ILE A 137 2.51 -3.39 2.12
N SER A 138 2.12 -3.36 0.83
CA SER A 138 0.80 -3.82 0.40
C SER A 138 0.87 -5.34 0.21
N PRO A 139 0.25 -6.12 1.13
CA PRO A 139 0.55 -7.55 1.26
C PRO A 139 -0.09 -8.42 0.18
N ASP A 140 -1.11 -7.95 -0.51
CA ASP A 140 -1.74 -8.61 -1.64
C ASP A 140 -0.90 -8.55 -2.93
N GLY A 141 0.14 -7.69 -2.94
CA GLY A 141 1.05 -7.55 -4.08
C GLY A 141 0.40 -6.86 -5.29
N PRO A 142 1.19 -6.49 -6.31
CA PRO A 142 0.70 -5.65 -7.42
C PRO A 142 -0.24 -6.37 -8.39
N ARG A 143 -0.38 -7.68 -8.28
CA ARG A 143 -1.26 -8.50 -9.13
C ARG A 143 -2.39 -9.17 -8.35
N GLY A 144 -2.47 -8.97 -7.03
CA GLY A 144 -3.46 -9.60 -6.19
C GLY A 144 -3.22 -11.10 -5.93
N PRO A 145 -4.27 -11.87 -5.63
CA PRO A 145 -5.67 -11.46 -5.52
C PRO A 145 -5.94 -10.46 -4.38
N ARG A 146 -6.97 -9.63 -4.55
CA ARG A 146 -7.34 -8.59 -3.56
C ARG A 146 -7.58 -9.19 -2.18
N MET A 147 -6.96 -8.57 -1.16
CA MET A 147 -7.06 -8.92 0.24
C MET A 147 -6.62 -10.36 0.57
N HIS A 148 -5.66 -10.90 -0.20
CA HIS A 148 -4.95 -12.15 0.09
C HIS A 148 -3.49 -11.85 0.43
N LEU A 149 -3.11 -12.15 1.66
CA LEU A 149 -1.80 -11.80 2.20
C LEU A 149 -0.73 -12.76 1.68
N LYS A 150 0.29 -12.21 1.01
CA LYS A 150 1.49 -12.94 0.59
C LYS A 150 2.40 -13.23 1.80
N LYS A 151 3.31 -14.19 1.66
CA LYS A 151 4.23 -14.63 2.72
C LYS A 151 5.19 -13.54 3.22
N SER A 152 5.53 -12.56 2.39
CA SER A 152 6.62 -11.62 2.63
C SER A 152 6.52 -10.81 3.93
N PRO A 153 5.38 -10.22 4.37
CA PRO A 153 5.34 -9.47 5.62
C PRO A 153 5.64 -10.36 6.84
N VAL A 154 5.08 -11.57 6.87
CA VAL A 154 5.30 -12.53 7.96
C VAL A 154 6.74 -13.01 7.97
N TYR A 155 7.34 -13.26 6.80
CA TYR A 155 8.74 -13.61 6.66
C TYR A 155 9.66 -12.52 7.21
N PHE A 156 9.43 -11.25 6.87
CA PHE A 156 10.24 -10.16 7.40
C PHE A 156 10.09 -10.01 8.92
N ALA A 157 8.86 -10.14 9.44
CA ALA A 157 8.61 -10.10 10.87
C ALA A 157 9.31 -11.24 11.61
N GLN A 158 9.24 -12.48 11.10
CA GLN A 158 9.94 -13.64 11.63
C GLN A 158 11.46 -13.44 11.67
N LYS A 159 12.05 -12.95 10.58
CA LYS A 159 13.51 -12.77 10.45
C LYS A 159 14.05 -11.62 11.29
N THR A 160 13.25 -10.56 11.49
CA THR A 160 13.71 -9.34 12.18
C THR A 160 13.23 -9.23 13.63
N GLY A 161 12.24 -10.04 14.03
CA GLY A 161 11.56 -9.90 15.32
C GLY A 161 10.73 -8.61 15.44
N LYS A 162 10.53 -7.87 14.33
CA LYS A 162 9.76 -6.64 14.34
C LYS A 162 8.27 -6.95 14.24
N PRO A 163 7.40 -6.24 14.99
CA PRO A 163 5.96 -6.48 14.95
C PRO A 163 5.36 -6.02 13.62
N ILE A 164 4.28 -6.69 13.24
CA ILE A 164 3.39 -6.27 12.15
C ILE A 164 2.25 -5.45 12.75
N TYR A 165 1.93 -4.32 12.11
CA TYR A 165 0.72 -3.55 12.34
C TYR A 165 -0.12 -3.52 11.06
N CYS A 166 -1.39 -3.89 11.17
CA CYS A 166 -2.34 -3.67 10.10
C CYS A 166 -2.82 -2.23 10.13
N VAL A 167 -2.80 -1.55 8.99
CA VAL A 167 -3.32 -0.19 8.86
C VAL A 167 -4.32 -0.14 7.71
N CYS A 168 -5.41 0.56 7.90
CA CYS A 168 -6.37 0.81 6.84
C CYS A 168 -6.99 2.20 7.00
N PHE A 169 -7.59 2.69 5.92
CA PHE A 169 -8.46 3.85 5.95
C PHE A 169 -9.73 3.59 5.15
N SER A 170 -10.76 4.34 5.49
CA SER A 170 -11.97 4.46 4.68
C SER A 170 -12.56 5.85 4.80
N THR A 171 -13.43 6.23 3.85
CA THR A 171 -14.11 7.53 3.83
C THR A 171 -15.52 7.39 3.30
N ASP A 172 -16.46 8.17 3.83
CA ASP A 172 -17.87 8.18 3.40
C ASP A 172 -18.01 8.62 1.93
N LYS A 173 -17.22 9.62 1.51
CA LYS A 173 -17.19 10.13 0.15
C LYS A 173 -15.97 9.57 -0.61
N ALA A 174 -16.22 8.63 -1.49
CA ALA A 174 -15.16 8.04 -2.32
C ALA A 174 -15.68 7.52 -3.65
N LEU A 175 -14.78 7.46 -4.64
CA LEU A 175 -14.92 6.70 -5.86
C LEU A 175 -14.22 5.35 -5.70
N VAL A 176 -14.84 4.28 -6.12
CA VAL A 176 -14.23 2.94 -6.18
C VAL A 176 -14.04 2.55 -7.62
N PHE A 177 -12.82 2.19 -8.00
CA PHE A 177 -12.54 1.66 -9.33
C PHE A 177 -12.95 0.18 -9.40
N GLU A 178 -14.24 -0.08 -9.63
CA GLU A 178 -14.82 -1.43 -9.63
C GLU A 178 -14.18 -2.39 -10.64
N LYS A 179 -13.65 -1.87 -11.75
CA LYS A 179 -12.94 -2.65 -12.78
C LYS A 179 -11.48 -2.94 -12.43
N ALA A 180 -10.90 -2.25 -11.44
CA ALA A 180 -9.55 -2.55 -10.98
C ALA A 180 -9.56 -3.84 -10.14
N TRP A 181 -8.52 -4.65 -10.27
CA TRP A 181 -8.40 -5.92 -9.54
C TRP A 181 -8.47 -5.73 -8.02
N ASP A 182 -7.94 -4.61 -7.52
CA ASP A 182 -7.88 -4.26 -6.10
C ASP A 182 -9.10 -3.45 -5.63
N LYS A 183 -9.95 -2.96 -6.53
CA LYS A 183 -11.02 -2.01 -6.24
C LYS A 183 -10.51 -0.79 -5.47
N THR A 184 -9.47 -0.15 -6.00
CA THR A 184 -8.86 1.05 -5.38
C THR A 184 -9.90 2.09 -5.01
N LEU A 185 -9.83 2.57 -3.77
CA LEU A 185 -10.67 3.63 -3.24
C LEU A 185 -9.95 4.98 -3.36
N ILE A 186 -10.60 5.94 -4.02
CA ILE A 186 -10.14 7.33 -4.12
C ILE A 186 -11.06 8.19 -3.28
N THR A 187 -10.53 8.75 -2.20
CA THR A 187 -11.26 9.66 -1.31
C THR A 187 -11.63 10.96 -2.02
N LEU A 188 -12.85 11.41 -1.85
CA LEU A 188 -13.31 12.73 -2.29
C LEU A 188 -13.24 13.76 -1.14
N PRO A 189 -13.08 15.06 -1.45
CA PRO A 189 -12.93 16.10 -0.44
C PRO A 189 -14.23 16.35 0.36
N PHE A 190 -14.09 17.00 1.51
CA PHE A 190 -15.19 17.45 2.38
C PHE A 190 -16.07 16.31 2.92
N GLY A 191 -15.47 15.13 3.15
CA GLY A 191 -16.11 13.97 3.75
C GLY A 191 -15.70 13.74 5.20
N LYS A 192 -16.11 12.57 5.71
CA LYS A 192 -15.63 11.99 6.96
C LYS A 192 -14.80 10.74 6.61
N GLY A 193 -13.72 10.54 7.33
CA GLY A 193 -12.87 9.37 7.14
C GLY A 193 -12.34 8.83 8.45
N ALA A 194 -11.77 7.65 8.39
CA ALA A 194 -11.12 7.03 9.52
C ALA A 194 -9.81 6.35 9.11
N PHE A 195 -8.82 6.40 10.02
CA PHE A 195 -7.63 5.57 9.98
C PHE A 195 -7.65 4.64 11.18
N PHE A 196 -7.48 3.35 10.92
CA PHE A 196 -7.42 2.31 11.94
C PHE A 196 -6.02 1.69 11.94
N VAL A 197 -5.47 1.50 13.14
CA VAL A 197 -4.21 0.78 13.37
C VAL A 197 -4.48 -0.35 14.36
N SER A 198 -4.04 -1.56 14.03
CA SER A 198 -4.20 -2.75 14.89
C SER A 198 -3.28 -2.72 16.10
N GLU A 199 -3.50 -3.66 17.03
CA GLU A 199 -2.47 -4.05 17.99
C GLU A 199 -1.27 -4.68 17.26
N PRO A 200 -0.06 -4.69 17.90
CA PRO A 200 1.12 -5.33 17.34
C PRO A 200 0.94 -6.84 17.23
N ILE A 201 1.36 -7.40 16.11
CA ILE A 201 1.37 -8.84 15.87
C ILE A 201 2.83 -9.29 15.82
N TYR A 202 3.26 -10.04 16.81
CA TYR A 202 4.60 -10.61 16.88
C TYR A 202 4.61 -12.00 16.24
N ILE A 203 5.64 -12.27 15.45
CA ILE A 203 5.86 -13.56 14.77
C ILE A 203 7.06 -14.24 15.45
N PRO A 204 6.90 -15.45 15.98
CA PRO A 204 8.01 -16.23 16.55
C PRO A 204 9.08 -16.52 15.48
N LYS A 205 10.33 -16.69 15.93
CA LYS A 205 11.45 -16.95 15.02
C LYS A 205 11.45 -18.38 14.47
N ASP A 206 11.18 -19.33 15.36
CA ASP A 206 11.25 -20.75 15.05
C ASP A 206 9.83 -21.28 14.82
N LEU A 207 9.43 -21.36 13.57
CA LEU A 207 8.12 -21.85 13.14
C LEU A 207 8.33 -22.97 12.12
N THR A 208 7.52 -24.02 12.22
CA THR A 208 7.30 -24.98 11.13
C THR A 208 6.56 -24.29 9.98
N ASP A 209 6.53 -24.91 8.81
CA ASP A 209 5.81 -24.38 7.64
C ASP A 209 4.31 -24.24 7.91
N ASP A 210 3.73 -25.17 8.65
CA ASP A 210 2.30 -25.14 9.04
C ASP A 210 2.02 -23.98 10.02
N GLU A 211 2.85 -23.79 11.02
CA GLU A 211 2.73 -22.67 11.97
C GLU A 211 2.91 -21.34 11.25
N PHE A 212 3.87 -21.25 10.31
CA PHE A 212 4.07 -20.05 9.51
C PHE A 212 2.79 -19.70 8.72
N GLU A 213 2.14 -20.69 8.11
CA GLU A 213 0.90 -20.47 7.36
C GLU A 213 -0.27 -20.09 8.30
N GLN A 214 -0.35 -20.65 9.51
CA GLN A 214 -1.31 -20.23 10.53
C GLN A 214 -1.11 -18.75 10.91
N TYR A 215 0.14 -18.31 11.13
CA TYR A 215 0.42 -16.90 11.41
C TYR A 215 0.10 -16.00 10.20
N ARG A 216 0.42 -16.44 8.98
CA ARG A 216 0.06 -15.72 7.76
C ARG A 216 -1.46 -15.51 7.69
N LYS A 217 -2.23 -16.58 7.92
CA LYS A 217 -3.68 -16.53 7.92
C LYS A 217 -4.23 -15.64 9.04
N LYS A 218 -3.67 -15.74 10.24
CA LYS A 218 -4.05 -14.87 11.36
C LYS A 218 -3.85 -13.38 11.04
N VAL A 219 -2.72 -13.01 10.42
CA VAL A 219 -2.45 -11.63 10.01
C VAL A 219 -3.43 -11.18 8.92
N GLU A 220 -3.72 -12.04 7.94
CA GLU A 220 -4.70 -11.80 6.89
C GLU A 220 -6.09 -11.53 7.47
N ASP A 221 -6.56 -12.39 8.38
CA ASP A 221 -7.89 -12.26 9.00
C ASP A 221 -8.03 -10.98 9.84
N ILE A 222 -6.96 -10.58 10.54
CA ILE A 222 -6.93 -9.30 11.29
C ILE A 222 -7.03 -8.13 10.31
N ALA A 223 -6.26 -8.14 9.22
CA ALA A 223 -6.25 -7.05 8.23
C ALA A 223 -7.60 -6.94 7.48
N ILE A 224 -8.23 -8.08 7.16
CA ILE A 224 -9.56 -8.12 6.53
C ILE A 224 -10.61 -7.54 7.49
N ARG A 225 -10.68 -8.06 8.71
CA ARG A 225 -11.64 -7.60 9.73
C ARG A 225 -11.52 -6.12 9.99
N GLN A 226 -10.30 -5.62 10.17
CA GLN A 226 -10.05 -4.20 10.40
C GLN A 226 -10.52 -3.33 9.22
N SER A 227 -10.35 -3.80 7.97
CA SER A 227 -10.82 -3.08 6.79
C SER A 227 -12.35 -3.04 6.71
N ILE A 228 -13.02 -4.15 7.05
CA ILE A 228 -14.48 -4.24 7.15
C ILE A 228 -14.99 -3.26 8.20
N GLU A 229 -14.45 -3.32 9.43
CA GLU A 229 -14.83 -2.41 10.52
C GLU A 229 -14.60 -0.94 10.16
N CYS A 230 -13.54 -0.62 9.41
CA CYS A 230 -13.24 0.74 8.98
C CYS A 230 -14.23 1.24 7.92
N ASP A 231 -14.65 0.38 6.98
CA ASP A 231 -15.69 0.70 5.99
C ASP A 231 -17.04 0.93 6.68
N GLU A 232 -17.45 0.04 7.58
CA GLU A 232 -18.70 0.17 8.36
C GLU A 232 -18.70 1.43 9.24
N PHE A 233 -17.57 1.75 9.88
CA PHE A 233 -17.45 2.93 10.74
C PHE A 233 -17.77 4.25 10.01
N VAL A 234 -17.43 4.33 8.71
CA VAL A 234 -17.75 5.50 7.89
C VAL A 234 -19.04 5.35 7.09
N GLY A 235 -19.82 4.29 7.33
CA GLY A 235 -21.10 4.06 6.67
C GLY A 235 -21.00 3.51 5.24
N ARG A 236 -19.90 2.81 4.90
CA ARG A 236 -19.72 2.19 3.59
C ARG A 236 -20.02 0.70 3.62
N ILE A 237 -20.44 0.16 2.48
CA ILE A 237 -20.51 -1.28 2.26
C ILE A 237 -19.05 -1.81 2.22
N PRO A 238 -18.71 -2.80 3.08
CA PRO A 238 -17.36 -3.32 3.16
C PRO A 238 -16.88 -3.97 1.86
N CYS A 239 -15.65 -3.67 1.48
CA CYS A 239 -14.98 -4.36 0.38
C CYS A 239 -14.58 -5.77 0.84
N GLN A 240 -15.02 -6.80 0.11
CA GLN A 240 -14.73 -8.21 0.42
C GLN A 240 -13.44 -8.68 -0.29
N PRO A 241 -12.74 -9.71 0.24
CA PRO A 241 -11.68 -10.39 -0.47
C PRO A 241 -12.12 -10.90 -1.85
N ALA A 242 -11.19 -11.00 -2.79
CA ALA A 242 -11.47 -11.63 -4.07
C ALA A 242 -11.68 -13.14 -3.91
N ASP A 243 -12.55 -13.75 -4.72
CA ASP A 243 -12.60 -15.20 -4.83
C ASP A 243 -11.34 -15.70 -5.55
N ILE A 244 -10.60 -16.60 -4.91
CA ILE A 244 -9.35 -17.17 -5.45
C ILE A 244 -9.64 -17.99 -6.73
N ASN A 245 -10.78 -18.65 -6.81
CA ASN A 245 -11.13 -19.48 -7.96
C ASN A 245 -11.42 -18.63 -9.19
N ASP A 246 -12.13 -17.53 -9.02
CA ASP A 246 -12.37 -16.57 -10.12
C ASP A 246 -11.08 -15.88 -10.56
N TYR A 247 -10.15 -15.64 -9.62
CA TYR A 247 -8.87 -15.05 -9.94
C TYR A 247 -8.00 -15.98 -10.78
N LYS A 248 -7.90 -17.28 -10.41
CA LYS A 248 -7.15 -18.29 -11.16
C LYS A 248 -7.68 -18.53 -12.57
N LYS A 249 -8.98 -18.43 -12.80
CA LYS A 249 -9.57 -18.53 -14.14
C LYS A 249 -9.08 -17.42 -15.07
N LYS A 250 -9.00 -16.17 -14.57
CA LYS A 250 -8.53 -15.00 -15.34
C LYS A 250 -7.02 -14.99 -15.62
N GLU A 251 -6.20 -15.71 -14.86
CA GLU A 251 -4.77 -15.86 -15.15
C GLU A 251 -4.50 -16.92 -16.24
N ASN A 252 -5.47 -17.81 -16.51
CA ASN A 252 -5.36 -18.88 -17.49
C ASN A 252 -6.04 -18.53 -18.85
N GLU A 253 -6.73 -17.40 -18.94
CA GLU A 253 -7.29 -16.81 -20.18
C GLU A 253 -6.33 -15.73 -20.74
#